data_dbf06c48d0bfe3b50eb129cae6e3b9f6
#
_entry.id   dbf06c48d0bfe3b50eb129cae6e3b9f6
#
_cell.length_a   1.000
_cell.length_b   1.000
_cell.length_c   1.000
_cell.angle_alpha   90.00
_cell.angle_beta   90.00
_cell.angle_gamma   90.00
#
_symmetry.space_group_name_H-M   'P 1'
#
loop_
_entity.id
_entity.type
_entity.pdbx_description
1 polymer ?
#
loop_
_entity_poly.entity_id
_entity_poly.type
_entity_poly.pdbx_seq_one_letter_code
_entity_poly.pdbx_strand_id
1 'polypeptide(L)'
;MKLISLLFSIFCATQVMAQDNYWQQQLRYNITAELNDKEKSITGFETIIYKNNSPSALEYIWFHLWANAYKNDSTALLQQIKNDTARAKKKEIIGPGSIEGLAFKVNGQPAQTQAHPNPQYIDIIKLLLNKPLQPGDSISISTPFKVMLPPYFSRSGYADGQFMACQWYPKPAVFDKDGWHEFPYLDMGEFYSEYADYTVSITVPSAYVVGATGSLQTKEELDAYKKLGAKNVADRGNKPVVYKPLNKNAKKTLNYYAEQVPDFAWFADTDFVIQYDTTQIPGGKVIDAFSYYHNKKGSIWKNSIDYVKDGVKSYSRWIGEYGYPVVQVVEGPKNNSSGGMEYPMITLITSPDANVESLDAVIAHEIGHNWFMSMLGSNERAHTWMDEGLNTYFQFRYEAEKYRSNSVFGESLPKELKQMPANEFLSVIYNAIDKSLPMQSAMDIPADQFPNSEEYGLISYVKTALWMYLLESAVGGEKMELAVRNYFEKWKNKHPQPSDMEAAFEEAIGVKLDKFFALTKKEGRFE
;
A
#
# COMPACT_ATOMS: atom_id res chain seq x y z
N MET A 1 -77.55 4.66 -24.61
CA MET A 1 -76.20 4.01 -24.56
C MET A 1 -75.14 5.10 -24.53
N LYS A 2 -74.58 5.38 -23.35
CA LYS A 2 -73.46 6.34 -23.16
C LYS A 2 -72.23 5.51 -22.93
N LEU A 3 -71.24 5.60 -23.85
CA LEU A 3 -69.90 5.03 -23.69
C LEU A 3 -69.10 5.93 -22.71
N ILE A 4 -68.64 5.36 -21.63
CA ILE A 4 -67.69 6.00 -20.72
C ILE A 4 -66.28 5.50 -21.11
N SER A 5 -65.46 6.39 -21.70
CA SER A 5 -64.05 6.14 -21.97
C SER A 5 -63.25 6.35 -20.68
N LEU A 6 -62.64 5.29 -20.19
CA LEU A 6 -61.73 5.31 -19.06
C LEU A 6 -60.30 5.61 -19.57
N LEU A 7 -59.80 6.82 -19.34
CA LEU A 7 -58.41 7.18 -19.59
C LEU A 7 -57.53 6.62 -18.44
N PHE A 8 -56.73 5.61 -18.75
CA PHE A 8 -55.68 5.12 -17.88
C PHE A 8 -54.45 5.99 -18.09
N SER A 9 -54.18 6.92 -17.15
CA SER A 9 -52.93 7.65 -17.10
C SER A 9 -51.86 6.75 -16.54
N ILE A 10 -50.93 6.27 -17.38
CA ILE A 10 -49.70 5.58 -16.97
C ILE A 10 -48.76 6.64 -16.41
N PHE A 11 -48.63 6.67 -15.10
CA PHE A 11 -47.58 7.43 -14.42
C PHE A 11 -46.26 6.66 -14.60
N CYS A 12 -45.45 7.01 -15.61
CA CYS A 12 -44.08 6.59 -15.71
C CYS A 12 -43.32 7.32 -14.59
N ALA A 13 -43.14 6.66 -13.44
CA ALA A 13 -42.16 7.08 -12.45
C ALA A 13 -40.75 6.88 -13.07
N THR A 14 -40.20 7.91 -13.65
CA THR A 14 -38.77 7.97 -13.92
C THR A 14 -38.05 7.92 -12.56
N GLN A 15 -37.56 6.75 -12.20
CA GLN A 15 -36.50 6.69 -11.17
C GLN A 15 -35.35 7.49 -11.74
N VAL A 16 -35.17 8.70 -11.23
CA VAL A 16 -33.90 9.42 -11.33
C VAL A 16 -32.95 8.58 -10.50
N MET A 17 -32.21 7.70 -11.16
CA MET A 17 -31.01 7.12 -10.59
C MET A 17 -30.15 8.31 -10.20
N ALA A 18 -29.92 8.50 -8.92
CA ALA A 18 -28.91 9.44 -8.46
C ALA A 18 -27.62 9.00 -9.15
N GLN A 19 -27.19 9.76 -10.12
CA GLN A 19 -25.93 9.55 -10.80
C GLN A 19 -24.88 9.73 -9.74
N ASP A 20 -24.13 8.69 -9.45
CA ASP A 20 -22.98 8.72 -8.52
C ASP A 20 -22.10 9.90 -8.93
N ASN A 21 -22.09 10.95 -8.11
CA ASN A 21 -21.25 12.13 -8.30
C ASN A 21 -19.78 11.83 -7.94
N TYR A 22 -19.36 10.56 -8.00
CA TYR A 22 -17.99 10.17 -7.76
C TYR A 22 -17.08 10.61 -8.91
N TRP A 23 -15.96 11.20 -8.56
CA TRP A 23 -14.87 11.52 -9.48
C TRP A 23 -13.55 11.39 -8.74
N GLN A 24 -12.50 11.12 -9.48
CA GLN A 24 -11.11 11.14 -9.05
C GLN A 24 -10.26 11.67 -10.19
N GLN A 25 -9.10 12.20 -9.90
CA GLN A 25 -8.18 12.68 -10.92
C GLN A 25 -7.62 11.50 -11.73
N GLN A 26 -7.13 11.76 -12.93
CA GLN A 26 -6.47 10.76 -13.75
C GLN A 26 -5.05 11.20 -14.05
N LEU A 27 -4.09 10.37 -13.66
CA LEU A 27 -2.67 10.66 -13.79
C LEU A 27 -1.97 9.62 -14.64
N ARG A 28 -0.93 10.06 -15.34
CA ARG A 28 0.02 9.18 -16.02
C ARG A 28 1.42 9.71 -15.83
N TYR A 29 2.34 8.86 -15.35
CA TYR A 29 3.74 9.18 -15.13
C TYR A 29 4.63 8.57 -16.20
N ASN A 30 5.63 9.34 -16.64
CA ASN A 30 6.81 8.86 -17.35
C ASN A 30 8.03 9.33 -16.56
N ILE A 31 8.77 8.41 -15.94
CA ILE A 31 9.90 8.72 -15.06
C ILE A 31 11.17 8.03 -15.60
N THR A 32 12.24 8.79 -15.68
CA THR A 32 13.60 8.26 -15.84
C THR A 32 14.38 8.49 -14.57
N ALA A 33 15.12 7.48 -14.11
CA ALA A 33 15.91 7.53 -12.88
C ALA A 33 17.25 6.84 -13.05
N GLU A 34 18.27 7.39 -12.42
CA GLU A 34 19.62 6.80 -12.39
C GLU A 34 20.13 6.77 -10.95
N LEU A 35 20.52 5.57 -10.49
CA LEU A 35 21.16 5.36 -9.19
C LEU A 35 22.65 5.69 -9.24
N ASN A 36 23.08 6.59 -8.38
CA ASN A 36 24.49 6.74 -8.01
C ASN A 36 24.73 6.03 -6.66
N ASP A 37 25.21 4.81 -6.73
CA ASP A 37 25.43 3.96 -5.55
C ASP A 37 26.57 4.47 -4.64
N LYS A 38 27.47 5.30 -5.15
CA LYS A 38 28.56 5.93 -4.37
C LYS A 38 28.07 7.13 -3.57
N GLU A 39 27.30 8.00 -4.23
CA GLU A 39 26.73 9.20 -3.60
C GLU A 39 25.44 8.90 -2.81
N LYS A 40 24.91 7.69 -2.90
CA LYS A 40 23.63 7.31 -2.29
C LYS A 40 22.49 8.21 -2.78
N SER A 41 22.46 8.46 -4.07
CA SER A 41 21.51 9.38 -4.69
C SER A 41 20.82 8.81 -5.93
N ILE A 42 19.63 9.34 -6.21
CA ILE A 42 18.86 9.06 -7.42
C ILE A 42 18.70 10.38 -8.17
N THR A 43 19.15 10.45 -9.42
CA THR A 43 18.86 11.57 -10.30
C THR A 43 17.72 11.16 -11.23
N GLY A 44 16.68 11.99 -11.34
CA GLY A 44 15.51 11.66 -12.14
C GLY A 44 14.96 12.84 -12.92
N PHE A 45 14.11 12.49 -13.85
CA PHE A 45 13.25 13.43 -14.57
C PHE A 45 11.88 12.78 -14.72
N GLU A 46 10.83 13.53 -14.42
CA GLU A 46 9.46 13.06 -14.61
C GLU A 46 8.63 13.97 -15.51
N THR A 47 7.68 13.35 -16.16
CA THR A 47 6.56 14.02 -16.84
C THR A 47 5.28 13.37 -16.36
N ILE A 48 4.36 14.21 -15.87
CA ILE A 48 3.04 13.82 -15.38
C ILE A 48 2.00 14.41 -16.34
N ILE A 49 1.13 13.58 -16.87
CA ILE A 49 -0.11 14.07 -17.49
C ILE A 49 -1.17 14.04 -16.38
N TYR A 50 -1.67 15.21 -16.04
CA TYR A 50 -2.69 15.41 -15.01
C TYR A 50 -3.98 15.87 -15.67
N LYS A 51 -5.05 15.09 -15.51
CA LYS A 51 -6.40 15.42 -15.99
C LYS A 51 -7.30 15.80 -14.84
N ASN A 52 -7.91 16.96 -14.92
CA ASN A 52 -8.87 17.43 -13.94
C ASN A 52 -10.27 16.85 -14.22
N ASN A 53 -10.65 15.83 -13.48
CA ASN A 53 -11.98 15.23 -13.55
C ASN A 53 -12.95 15.84 -12.52
N SER A 54 -12.49 16.80 -11.71
CA SER A 54 -13.35 17.48 -10.74
C SER A 54 -14.32 18.46 -11.44
N PRO A 55 -15.41 18.84 -10.77
CA PRO A 55 -16.33 19.85 -11.30
C PRO A 55 -15.78 21.29 -11.22
N SER A 56 -14.60 21.51 -10.62
CA SER A 56 -14.02 22.82 -10.35
C SER A 56 -12.74 23.07 -11.15
N ALA A 57 -12.49 24.32 -11.55
CA ALA A 57 -11.21 24.71 -12.12
C ALA A 57 -10.13 24.74 -11.03
N LEU A 58 -8.92 24.24 -11.35
CA LEU A 58 -7.78 24.24 -10.45
C LEU A 58 -6.81 25.37 -10.80
N GLU A 59 -6.52 26.24 -9.83
CA GLU A 59 -5.53 27.33 -9.97
C GLU A 59 -4.12 26.89 -9.58
N TYR A 60 -4.00 25.81 -8.83
CA TYR A 60 -2.77 25.23 -8.34
C TYR A 60 -2.93 23.72 -8.11
N ILE A 61 -1.80 23.03 -7.91
CA ILE A 61 -1.75 21.62 -7.51
C ILE A 61 -0.77 21.51 -6.34
N TRP A 62 -1.18 20.87 -5.24
CA TRP A 62 -0.27 20.52 -4.17
C TRP A 62 0.59 19.32 -4.59
N PHE A 63 1.85 19.36 -4.22
CA PHE A 63 2.81 18.29 -4.44
C PHE A 63 3.44 17.82 -3.15
N HIS A 64 3.53 16.54 -2.97
CA HIS A 64 4.33 15.89 -1.97
C HIS A 64 5.78 15.73 -2.47
N LEU A 65 6.73 16.11 -1.64
CA LEU A 65 8.17 15.95 -1.79
C LEU A 65 8.70 15.13 -0.62
N TRP A 66 8.11 13.99 -0.36
CA TRP A 66 8.24 13.23 0.89
C TRP A 66 9.68 12.90 1.28
N ALA A 67 10.64 12.80 0.34
CA ALA A 67 12.05 12.66 0.68
C ALA A 67 12.60 13.83 1.54
N ASN A 68 11.96 15.02 1.53
CA ASN A 68 12.33 16.14 2.40
C ASN A 68 11.95 15.93 3.86
N ALA A 69 11.06 14.97 4.18
CA ALA A 69 10.72 14.65 5.57
C ALA A 69 11.94 14.18 6.39
N TYR A 70 12.98 13.67 5.72
CA TYR A 70 14.24 13.24 6.34
C TYR A 70 15.29 14.35 6.45
N LYS A 71 15.00 15.59 6.03
CA LYS A 71 16.03 16.61 5.81
C LYS A 71 16.66 17.13 7.08
N ASN A 72 15.90 17.30 8.15
CA ASN A 72 16.39 17.83 9.43
C ASN A 72 15.37 17.59 10.56
N ASP A 73 15.80 17.83 11.78
CA ASP A 73 15.03 17.57 13.01
C ASP A 73 13.75 18.42 13.18
N SER A 74 13.53 19.45 12.35
CA SER A 74 12.33 20.30 12.44
C SER A 74 11.17 19.84 11.56
N THR A 75 11.34 18.78 10.78
CA THR A 75 10.26 18.22 9.93
C THR A 75 9.15 17.60 10.78
N ALA A 76 7.95 17.55 10.23
CA ALA A 76 6.81 16.94 10.91
C ALA A 76 7.07 15.49 11.32
N LEU A 77 7.68 14.68 10.43
CA LEU A 77 8.09 13.30 10.71
C LEU A 77 9.00 13.21 11.94
N LEU A 78 10.13 13.94 11.94
CA LEU A 78 11.11 13.82 13.02
C LEU A 78 10.60 14.40 14.34
N GLN A 79 9.73 15.40 14.29
CA GLN A 79 9.05 15.91 15.48
C GLN A 79 8.04 14.88 16.03
N GLN A 80 7.28 14.19 15.18
CA GLN A 80 6.37 13.13 15.64
C GLN A 80 7.15 11.99 16.31
N ILE A 81 8.22 11.47 15.67
CA ILE A 81 9.07 10.40 16.23
C ILE A 81 9.68 10.82 17.58
N LYS A 82 10.17 12.06 17.68
CA LYS A 82 10.78 12.58 18.91
C LYS A 82 9.77 12.69 20.06
N ASN A 83 8.53 13.01 19.75
CA ASN A 83 7.46 13.20 20.75
C ASN A 83 6.78 11.87 21.11
N ASP A 84 6.91 10.83 20.30
CA ASP A 84 6.38 9.49 20.62
C ASP A 84 7.29 8.79 21.63
N THR A 85 6.75 8.54 22.84
CA THR A 85 7.51 7.92 23.94
C THR A 85 7.90 6.46 23.65
N ALA A 86 7.16 5.75 22.80
CA ALA A 86 7.49 4.39 22.39
C ALA A 86 8.63 4.40 21.38
N ARG A 87 8.60 5.30 20.40
CA ARG A 87 9.63 5.48 19.37
C ARG A 87 10.93 6.06 19.92
N ALA A 88 10.85 7.04 20.82
CA ALA A 88 12.03 7.69 21.42
C ALA A 88 12.94 6.72 22.19
N LYS A 89 12.43 5.58 22.65
CA LYS A 89 13.23 4.52 23.29
C LYS A 89 14.05 3.70 22.28
N LYS A 90 13.68 3.70 21.00
CA LYS A 90 14.39 3.00 19.93
C LYS A 90 15.49 3.94 19.40
N LYS A 91 16.74 3.69 19.77
CA LYS A 91 17.88 4.48 19.30
C LYS A 91 18.16 4.22 17.83
N GLU A 92 17.39 4.83 16.95
CA GLU A 92 17.55 4.72 15.50
C GLU A 92 18.57 5.74 14.98
N ILE A 93 19.36 5.35 13.98
CA ILE A 93 20.28 6.27 13.30
C ILE A 93 19.48 6.99 12.23
N ILE A 94 19.01 8.18 12.55
CA ILE A 94 18.30 9.05 11.60
C ILE A 94 19.35 9.91 10.90
N GLY A 95 19.51 9.69 9.60
CA GLY A 95 20.40 10.48 8.74
C GLY A 95 19.61 11.36 7.77
N PRO A 96 20.24 12.41 7.22
CA PRO A 96 19.57 13.32 6.32
C PRO A 96 19.26 12.66 4.96
N GLY A 97 18.06 12.91 4.47
CA GLY A 97 17.63 12.67 3.10
C GLY A 97 16.99 13.95 2.55
N SER A 98 16.88 14.07 1.24
CA SER A 98 16.24 15.25 0.64
C SER A 98 15.88 14.99 -0.82
N ILE A 99 15.00 15.84 -1.36
CA ILE A 99 14.81 15.99 -2.79
C ILE A 99 15.10 17.44 -3.18
N GLU A 100 15.87 17.63 -4.24
CA GLU A 100 16.34 18.92 -4.72
C GLU A 100 16.40 18.98 -6.24
N GLY A 101 16.83 20.13 -6.82
CA GLY A 101 16.98 20.29 -8.26
C GLY A 101 15.68 20.43 -9.03
N LEU A 102 14.57 20.72 -8.33
CA LEU A 102 13.26 20.88 -8.94
C LEU A 102 13.18 22.14 -9.82
N ALA A 103 12.63 22.00 -11.02
CA ALA A 103 12.39 23.09 -11.96
C ALA A 103 11.10 22.80 -12.75
N PHE A 104 9.96 23.00 -12.08
CA PHE A 104 8.65 22.66 -12.64
C PHE A 104 8.33 23.43 -13.90
N LYS A 105 7.78 22.72 -14.88
CA LYS A 105 7.19 23.28 -16.08
C LYS A 105 5.77 22.75 -16.25
N VAL A 106 4.85 23.62 -16.63
CA VAL A 106 3.48 23.27 -17.02
C VAL A 106 3.31 23.55 -18.50
N ASN A 107 2.98 22.53 -19.29
CA ASN A 107 2.91 22.60 -20.77
C ASN A 107 4.19 23.19 -21.39
N GLY A 108 5.35 22.80 -20.85
CA GLY A 108 6.66 23.26 -21.30
C GLY A 108 7.08 24.66 -20.83
N GLN A 109 6.21 25.42 -20.18
CA GLN A 109 6.51 26.75 -19.63
C GLN A 109 6.90 26.66 -18.15
N PRO A 110 7.92 27.42 -17.69
CA PRO A 110 8.28 27.48 -16.28
C PRO A 110 7.07 27.84 -15.41
N ALA A 111 6.92 27.16 -14.28
CA ALA A 111 5.88 27.39 -13.30
C ALA A 111 6.47 27.71 -11.93
N GLN A 112 5.79 28.56 -11.17
CA GLN A 112 6.21 28.95 -9.83
C GLN A 112 5.71 27.96 -8.79
N THR A 113 6.47 27.83 -7.70
CA THR A 113 6.08 27.06 -6.54
C THR A 113 6.05 27.93 -5.29
N GLN A 114 5.22 27.55 -4.33
CA GLN A 114 5.14 28.17 -3.01
C GLN A 114 5.32 27.11 -1.93
N ALA A 115 6.05 27.45 -0.87
CA ALA A 115 6.16 26.61 0.30
C ALA A 115 4.81 26.48 1.01
N HIS A 116 4.63 25.39 1.75
CA HIS A 116 3.47 25.21 2.61
C HIS A 116 3.47 26.26 3.74
N PRO A 117 2.30 26.81 4.15
CA PRO A 117 2.22 27.80 5.25
C PRO A 117 2.75 27.28 6.60
N ASN A 118 2.61 25.99 6.88
CA ASN A 118 3.23 25.38 8.06
C ASN A 118 4.73 25.13 7.77
N PRO A 119 5.65 25.75 8.54
CA PRO A 119 7.10 25.65 8.30
C PRO A 119 7.68 24.25 8.58
N GLN A 120 6.96 23.35 9.24
CA GLN A 120 7.37 21.96 9.45
C GLN A 120 7.10 21.07 8.21
N TYR A 121 6.20 21.51 7.31
CA TYR A 121 5.77 20.74 6.14
C TYR A 121 6.63 21.09 4.92
N ILE A 122 7.96 20.95 5.07
CA ILE A 122 8.93 21.25 4.00
C ILE A 122 8.92 20.21 2.87
N ASP A 123 8.22 19.14 3.08
CA ASP A 123 7.95 18.06 2.13
C ASP A 123 6.64 18.25 1.34
N ILE A 124 6.07 19.45 1.41
CA ILE A 124 4.88 19.85 0.64
C ILE A 124 5.11 21.19 -0.03
N ILE A 125 4.76 21.30 -1.31
CA ILE A 125 4.78 22.55 -2.06
C ILE A 125 3.50 22.74 -2.87
N LYS A 126 3.16 23.98 -3.15
CA LYS A 126 2.08 24.36 -4.08
C LYS A 126 2.69 24.71 -5.43
N LEU A 127 2.31 24.03 -6.50
CA LEU A 127 2.62 24.37 -7.87
C LEU A 127 1.52 25.30 -8.39
N LEU A 128 1.88 26.54 -8.76
CA LEU A 128 0.93 27.52 -9.31
C LEU A 128 0.75 27.26 -10.81
N LEU A 129 -0.48 27.18 -11.26
CA LEU A 129 -0.79 27.03 -12.68
C LEU A 129 -0.82 28.39 -13.38
N ASN A 130 -0.17 28.52 -14.53
CA ASN A 130 -0.17 29.76 -15.30
C ASN A 130 -1.56 30.15 -15.82
N LYS A 131 -2.44 29.17 -15.95
CA LYS A 131 -3.87 29.30 -16.26
C LYS A 131 -4.63 28.24 -15.47
N PRO A 132 -5.84 28.56 -14.95
CA PRO A 132 -6.65 27.54 -14.27
C PRO A 132 -6.92 26.35 -15.17
N LEU A 133 -6.73 25.14 -14.64
CA LEU A 133 -7.04 23.88 -15.31
C LEU A 133 -8.54 23.60 -15.20
N GLN A 134 -9.25 23.72 -16.33
CA GLN A 134 -10.70 23.56 -16.35
C GLN A 134 -11.12 22.10 -16.14
N PRO A 135 -12.36 21.86 -15.68
CA PRO A 135 -12.95 20.52 -15.66
C PRO A 135 -12.84 19.81 -17.00
N GLY A 136 -12.37 18.57 -16.99
CA GLY A 136 -12.15 17.74 -18.18
C GLY A 136 -10.84 17.98 -18.94
N ASP A 137 -10.15 19.10 -18.69
CA ASP A 137 -8.88 19.41 -19.34
C ASP A 137 -7.70 18.64 -18.73
N SER A 138 -6.61 18.59 -19.49
CA SER A 138 -5.35 17.97 -19.06
C SER A 138 -4.17 18.91 -19.27
N ILE A 139 -3.17 18.78 -18.39
CA ILE A 139 -1.88 19.46 -18.49
C ILE A 139 -0.73 18.47 -18.41
N SER A 140 0.40 18.86 -18.99
CA SER A 140 1.68 18.17 -18.81
C SER A 140 2.51 18.93 -17.78
N ILE A 141 2.88 18.26 -16.70
CA ILE A 141 3.76 18.78 -15.65
C ILE A 141 5.09 18.04 -15.77
N SER A 142 6.22 18.74 -15.74
CA SER A 142 7.53 18.07 -15.76
C SER A 142 8.52 18.77 -14.85
N THR A 143 9.44 17.98 -14.27
CA THR A 143 10.54 18.49 -13.45
C THR A 143 11.71 17.52 -13.43
N PRO A 144 12.98 17.99 -13.46
CA PRO A 144 14.11 17.22 -12.97
C PRO A 144 14.07 17.15 -11.45
N PHE A 145 14.74 16.15 -10.88
CA PHE A 145 14.92 16.04 -9.43
C PHE A 145 16.18 15.23 -9.08
N LYS A 146 16.72 15.46 -7.90
CA LYS A 146 17.75 14.61 -7.28
C LYS A 146 17.35 14.28 -5.86
N VAL A 147 17.30 12.98 -5.54
CA VAL A 147 17.03 12.48 -4.19
C VAL A 147 18.34 12.06 -3.55
N MET A 148 18.62 12.56 -2.36
CA MET A 148 19.63 12.04 -1.46
C MET A 148 18.97 11.04 -0.51
N LEU A 149 19.34 9.77 -0.63
CA LEU A 149 18.78 8.71 0.20
C LEU A 149 19.38 8.75 1.60
N PRO A 150 18.57 8.70 2.67
CA PRO A 150 19.09 8.62 4.04
C PRO A 150 19.64 7.23 4.34
N PRO A 151 20.46 7.05 5.39
CA PRO A 151 20.60 5.76 6.05
C PRO A 151 19.21 5.23 6.41
N TYR A 152 18.96 3.96 6.14
CA TYR A 152 17.64 3.36 6.30
C TYR A 152 17.18 3.33 7.76
N PHE A 153 15.99 3.85 8.04
CA PHE A 153 15.34 3.72 9.35
C PHE A 153 13.80 3.66 9.28
N SER A 154 13.20 4.09 8.17
CA SER A 154 11.74 4.06 7.93
C SER A 154 11.43 3.30 6.65
N ARG A 155 11.08 3.97 5.56
CA ARG A 155 10.71 3.34 4.28
C ARG A 155 11.81 3.45 3.23
N SER A 156 12.33 4.67 3.00
CA SER A 156 13.33 4.98 1.99
C SER A 156 14.73 4.99 2.58
N GLY A 157 15.73 4.65 1.78
CA GLY A 157 17.10 4.77 2.21
C GLY A 157 18.06 3.74 1.62
N TYR A 158 19.20 3.59 2.28
CA TYR A 158 20.20 2.57 1.97
C TYR A 158 20.73 1.89 3.23
N ALA A 159 21.01 0.59 3.13
CA ALA A 159 21.69 -0.19 4.17
C ALA A 159 22.39 -1.40 3.54
N ASP A 160 23.60 -1.73 4.00
CA ASP A 160 24.34 -2.94 3.65
C ASP A 160 24.47 -3.24 2.14
N GLY A 161 24.49 -2.20 1.29
CA GLY A 161 24.54 -2.33 -0.17
C GLY A 161 23.20 -2.32 -0.86
N GLN A 162 22.11 -2.48 -0.12
CA GLN A 162 20.74 -2.39 -0.60
C GLN A 162 20.26 -0.94 -0.68
N PHE A 163 19.46 -0.63 -1.69
CA PHE A 163 18.79 0.64 -1.90
C PHE A 163 17.28 0.43 -1.93
N MET A 164 16.55 1.24 -1.17
CA MET A 164 15.10 1.29 -1.11
C MET A 164 14.65 2.66 -1.62
N ALA A 165 14.17 2.72 -2.84
CA ALA A 165 13.61 3.93 -3.43
C ALA A 165 12.10 3.95 -3.22
N CYS A 166 11.70 4.54 -2.12
CA CYS A 166 10.33 4.67 -1.65
C CYS A 166 10.01 6.16 -1.47
N GLN A 167 8.81 6.62 -1.89
CA GLN A 167 8.41 8.04 -1.85
C GLN A 167 9.50 8.97 -2.44
N TRP A 168 10.08 8.57 -3.58
CA TRP A 168 11.33 9.09 -4.11
C TRP A 168 11.18 10.12 -5.24
N TYR A 169 9.97 10.39 -5.71
CA TYR A 169 9.69 11.33 -6.80
C TYR A 169 8.59 12.32 -6.36
N PRO A 170 8.52 13.53 -6.96
CA PRO A 170 7.45 14.47 -6.68
C PRO A 170 6.09 13.90 -7.07
N LYS A 171 5.08 14.04 -6.21
CA LYS A 171 3.75 13.45 -6.41
C LYS A 171 2.65 14.46 -6.14
N PRO A 172 1.69 14.71 -7.07
CA PRO A 172 0.50 15.48 -6.76
C PRO A 172 -0.28 14.88 -5.59
N ALA A 173 -0.75 15.74 -4.69
CA ALA A 173 -1.68 15.33 -3.65
C ALA A 173 -3.03 14.94 -4.25
N VAL A 174 -3.78 14.10 -3.56
CA VAL A 174 -5.17 13.77 -3.95
C VAL A 174 -6.03 15.01 -3.82
N PHE A 175 -6.89 15.21 -4.81
CA PHE A 175 -7.96 16.20 -4.78
C PHE A 175 -9.28 15.49 -5.07
N ASP A 176 -10.16 15.45 -4.07
CA ASP A 176 -11.46 14.79 -4.13
C ASP A 176 -12.60 15.74 -3.71
N LYS A 177 -13.79 15.21 -3.43
CA LYS A 177 -14.97 15.99 -3.02
C LYS A 177 -14.77 16.80 -1.73
N ASP A 178 -13.84 16.38 -0.88
CA ASP A 178 -13.52 17.02 0.39
C ASP A 178 -12.37 18.03 0.28
N GLY A 179 -11.79 18.18 -0.92
CA GLY A 179 -10.73 19.14 -1.24
C GLY A 179 -9.36 18.50 -1.45
N TRP A 180 -8.30 19.27 -1.20
CA TRP A 180 -6.93 18.82 -1.28
C TRP A 180 -6.52 18.05 0.00
N HIS A 181 -5.80 16.95 -0.19
CA HIS A 181 -5.24 16.13 0.88
C HIS A 181 -3.72 16.26 0.92
N GLU A 182 -3.24 17.48 1.13
CA GLU A 182 -1.83 17.78 1.31
C GLU A 182 -1.42 17.56 2.78
N PHE A 183 -0.71 16.50 3.07
CA PHE A 183 -0.22 16.18 4.39
C PHE A 183 1.26 15.76 4.37
N PRO A 184 2.01 16.03 5.44
CA PRO A 184 3.41 15.70 5.49
C PRO A 184 3.62 14.19 5.64
N TYR A 185 4.81 13.72 5.34
CA TYR A 185 5.23 12.40 5.75
C TYR A 185 5.24 12.31 7.28
N LEU A 186 4.56 11.31 7.83
CA LEU A 186 4.51 11.01 9.26
C LEU A 186 4.89 9.55 9.53
N ASP A 187 5.17 9.23 10.79
CA ASP A 187 5.44 7.86 11.25
C ASP A 187 4.15 7.06 11.46
N MET A 188 3.05 7.75 11.80
CA MET A 188 1.73 7.17 11.95
C MET A 188 0.82 7.57 10.77
N GLY A 189 0.16 6.59 10.18
CA GLY A 189 -0.67 6.72 9.00
C GLY A 189 0.13 6.67 7.69
N GLU A 190 -0.33 5.85 6.77
CA GLU A 190 0.32 5.61 5.50
C GLU A 190 -0.02 6.68 4.44
N PHE A 191 0.27 6.42 3.18
CA PHE A 191 0.19 7.40 2.10
C PHE A 191 -1.14 7.31 1.37
N TYR A 192 -1.76 8.47 1.12
CA TYR A 192 -2.95 8.60 0.28
C TYR A 192 -2.56 9.25 -1.03
N SER A 193 -2.75 8.54 -2.15
CA SER A 193 -2.27 8.95 -3.46
C SER A 193 -3.27 8.62 -4.56
N GLU A 194 -3.32 9.47 -5.59
CA GLU A 194 -4.11 9.21 -6.80
C GLU A 194 -3.60 7.99 -7.56
N TYR A 195 -4.53 7.28 -8.18
CA TYR A 195 -4.20 6.21 -9.13
C TYR A 195 -3.57 6.75 -10.39
N ALA A 196 -2.54 6.07 -10.85
CA ALA A 196 -1.85 6.44 -12.08
C ALA A 196 -1.33 5.21 -12.86
N ASP A 197 -1.06 5.44 -14.15
CA ASP A 197 -0.25 4.56 -14.96
C ASP A 197 1.20 5.03 -14.93
N TYR A 198 2.14 4.12 -14.70
CA TYR A 198 3.56 4.42 -14.61
C TYR A 198 4.34 3.73 -15.71
N THR A 199 5.14 4.52 -16.43
CA THR A 199 6.25 4.04 -17.28
C THR A 199 7.54 4.54 -16.66
N VAL A 200 8.36 3.63 -16.12
CA VAL A 200 9.57 3.99 -15.37
C VAL A 200 10.79 3.29 -15.94
N SER A 201 11.82 4.09 -16.26
CA SER A 201 13.13 3.61 -16.70
C SER A 201 14.16 3.81 -15.60
N ILE A 202 14.69 2.71 -15.06
CA ILE A 202 15.64 2.71 -13.94
C ILE A 202 17.01 2.30 -14.44
N THR A 203 17.99 3.20 -14.35
CA THR A 203 19.39 2.94 -14.69
C THR A 203 20.20 2.68 -13.43
N VAL A 204 20.84 1.52 -13.36
CA VAL A 204 21.69 1.08 -12.23
C VAL A 204 23.02 0.51 -12.72
N PRO A 205 24.06 0.41 -11.88
CA PRO A 205 25.23 -0.40 -12.21
C PRO A 205 24.81 -1.84 -12.54
N SER A 206 25.44 -2.44 -13.55
CA SER A 206 24.96 -3.70 -14.18
C SER A 206 24.87 -4.88 -13.22
N ALA A 207 25.62 -4.84 -12.10
CA ALA A 207 25.61 -5.92 -11.10
C ALA A 207 24.32 -5.96 -10.24
N TYR A 208 23.57 -4.87 -10.17
CA TYR A 208 22.36 -4.81 -9.33
C TYR A 208 21.22 -5.65 -9.90
N VAL A 209 20.54 -6.38 -9.02
CA VAL A 209 19.20 -6.90 -9.25
C VAL A 209 18.21 -5.84 -8.80
N VAL A 210 17.17 -5.61 -9.59
CA VAL A 210 16.12 -4.64 -9.25
C VAL A 210 14.76 -5.33 -9.24
N GLY A 211 14.05 -5.20 -8.12
CA GLY A 211 12.61 -5.47 -8.01
C GLY A 211 11.86 -4.14 -7.93
N ALA A 212 10.73 -4.01 -8.62
CA ALA A 212 9.98 -2.76 -8.66
C ALA A 212 8.47 -3.00 -8.81
N THR A 213 7.67 -1.99 -8.46
CA THR A 213 6.26 -1.92 -8.80
C THR A 213 6.06 -2.17 -10.30
N GLY A 214 5.10 -2.99 -10.66
CA GLY A 214 4.76 -3.30 -12.04
C GLY A 214 5.57 -4.43 -12.67
N SER A 215 5.38 -4.57 -13.96
CA SER A 215 6.02 -5.62 -14.77
C SER A 215 7.28 -5.10 -15.43
N LEU A 216 8.37 -5.85 -15.30
CA LEU A 216 9.62 -5.59 -16.03
C LEU A 216 9.40 -5.80 -17.54
N GLN A 217 9.60 -4.76 -18.33
CA GLN A 217 9.43 -4.76 -19.78
C GLN A 217 10.71 -5.06 -20.54
N THR A 218 11.88 -4.93 -19.91
CA THR A 218 13.19 -5.26 -20.51
C THR A 218 13.29 -6.78 -20.63
N LYS A 219 12.88 -7.30 -21.80
CA LYS A 219 12.63 -8.73 -22.03
C LYS A 219 13.83 -9.63 -21.70
N GLU A 220 15.02 -9.25 -22.12
CA GLU A 220 16.23 -10.08 -21.90
C GLU A 220 16.54 -10.23 -20.40
N GLU A 221 16.34 -9.16 -19.63
CA GLU A 221 16.54 -9.17 -18.19
C GLU A 221 15.44 -9.96 -17.48
N LEU A 222 14.18 -9.79 -17.90
CA LEU A 222 13.05 -10.56 -17.36
C LEU A 222 13.25 -12.07 -17.60
N ASP A 223 13.63 -12.46 -18.82
CA ASP A 223 13.88 -13.87 -19.15
C ASP A 223 15.04 -14.43 -18.30
N ALA A 224 16.08 -13.63 -18.05
CA ALA A 224 17.18 -14.01 -17.17
C ALA A 224 16.73 -14.19 -15.72
N TYR A 225 15.93 -13.25 -15.19
CA TYR A 225 15.36 -13.32 -13.83
C TYR A 225 14.45 -14.53 -13.67
N LYS A 226 13.54 -14.78 -14.62
CA LYS A 226 12.65 -15.96 -14.62
C LYS A 226 13.45 -17.27 -14.66
N LYS A 227 14.41 -17.40 -15.55
CA LYS A 227 15.26 -18.59 -15.69
C LYS A 227 16.08 -18.86 -14.41
N LEU A 228 16.70 -17.81 -13.87
CA LEU A 228 17.49 -17.90 -12.64
C LEU A 228 16.60 -18.23 -11.44
N GLY A 229 15.49 -17.53 -11.33
CA GLY A 229 14.55 -17.70 -10.22
C GLY A 229 13.91 -19.07 -10.19
N ALA A 230 13.48 -19.61 -11.32
CA ALA A 230 12.95 -20.97 -11.42
C ALA A 230 13.98 -22.03 -11.01
N LYS A 231 15.27 -21.84 -11.40
CA LYS A 231 16.36 -22.70 -10.95
C LYS A 231 16.54 -22.65 -9.43
N ASN A 232 16.51 -21.45 -8.84
CA ASN A 232 16.65 -21.29 -7.38
C ASN A 232 15.47 -21.90 -6.61
N VAL A 233 14.27 -21.87 -7.17
CA VAL A 233 13.10 -22.57 -6.59
C VAL A 233 13.29 -24.09 -6.63
N ALA A 234 13.76 -24.64 -7.75
CA ALA A 234 13.98 -26.07 -7.90
C ALA A 234 15.10 -26.61 -6.97
N ASP A 235 16.10 -25.79 -6.67
CA ASP A 235 17.30 -26.14 -5.89
C ASP A 235 17.25 -25.66 -4.43
N ARG A 236 16.07 -25.52 -3.86
CA ARG A 236 15.82 -25.01 -2.51
C ARG A 236 16.74 -25.61 -1.46
N GLY A 237 17.51 -24.78 -0.78
CA GLY A 237 18.31 -25.14 0.36
C GLY A 237 19.72 -25.64 0.04
N ASN A 238 20.10 -25.77 -1.23
CA ASN A 238 21.47 -26.11 -1.59
C ASN A 238 22.34 -24.87 -1.75
N LYS A 239 22.65 -24.43 -2.95
CA LYS A 239 23.40 -23.19 -3.19
C LYS A 239 22.65 -22.36 -4.21
N PRO A 240 21.91 -21.32 -3.78
CA PRO A 240 21.24 -20.46 -4.71
C PRO A 240 22.24 -19.82 -5.68
N VAL A 241 21.85 -19.73 -6.93
CA VAL A 241 22.66 -19.10 -7.95
C VAL A 241 22.41 -17.59 -7.90
N VAL A 242 23.47 -16.83 -7.74
CA VAL A 242 23.42 -15.37 -7.74
C VAL A 242 23.38 -14.85 -9.17
N TYR A 243 22.70 -13.73 -9.38
CA TYR A 243 22.60 -13.05 -10.65
C TYR A 243 24.00 -12.64 -11.17
N LYS A 244 24.19 -12.73 -12.48
CA LYS A 244 25.38 -12.21 -13.16
C LYS A 244 24.94 -11.31 -14.30
N PRO A 245 25.57 -10.12 -14.48
CA PRO A 245 25.24 -9.21 -15.55
C PRO A 245 25.22 -9.88 -16.92
N LEU A 246 24.21 -9.60 -17.73
CA LEU A 246 24.06 -10.16 -19.09
C LEU A 246 25.11 -9.63 -20.06
N ASN A 247 25.66 -8.45 -19.77
CA ASN A 247 26.69 -7.82 -20.58
C ASN A 247 27.78 -7.21 -19.69
N LYS A 248 28.87 -6.75 -20.33
CA LYS A 248 30.00 -6.11 -19.64
C LYS A 248 29.85 -4.59 -19.50
N ASN A 249 28.70 -4.01 -19.82
CA ASN A 249 28.46 -2.59 -19.64
C ASN A 249 28.52 -2.22 -18.16
N ALA A 250 29.01 -1.01 -17.87
CA ALA A 250 29.08 -0.53 -16.48
C ALA A 250 27.69 -0.32 -15.88
N LYS A 251 26.68 0.03 -16.70
CA LYS A 251 25.28 0.27 -16.30
C LYS A 251 24.31 -0.46 -17.21
N LYS A 252 23.11 -0.71 -16.69
CA LYS A 252 21.94 -1.19 -17.43
C LYS A 252 20.73 -0.34 -17.11
N THR A 253 19.78 -0.26 -18.06
CA THR A 253 18.48 0.39 -17.88
C THR A 253 17.38 -0.65 -17.94
N LEU A 254 16.53 -0.65 -16.94
CA LEU A 254 15.37 -1.54 -16.78
C LEU A 254 14.11 -0.71 -16.93
N ASN A 255 13.21 -1.13 -17.82
CA ASN A 255 11.94 -0.46 -18.05
C ASN A 255 10.82 -1.23 -17.35
N TYR A 256 10.02 -0.53 -16.56
CA TYR A 256 8.86 -1.08 -15.84
C TYR A 256 7.59 -0.39 -16.29
N TYR A 257 6.48 -1.13 -16.23
CA TYR A 257 5.13 -0.60 -16.47
C TYR A 257 4.20 -1.08 -15.37
N ALA A 258 3.44 -0.15 -14.80
CA ALA A 258 2.38 -0.41 -13.84
C ALA A 258 1.13 0.39 -14.24
N GLU A 259 -0.04 -0.21 -14.12
CA GLU A 259 -1.33 0.38 -14.47
C GLU A 259 -2.21 0.47 -13.23
N GLN A 260 -2.88 1.62 -13.07
CA GLN A 260 -3.85 1.86 -12.00
C GLN A 260 -3.31 1.53 -10.60
N VAL A 261 -2.16 2.11 -10.25
CA VAL A 261 -1.54 1.97 -8.93
C VAL A 261 -1.35 3.33 -8.25
N PRO A 262 -1.42 3.40 -6.90
CA PRO A 262 -1.27 4.66 -6.18
C PRO A 262 0.19 5.09 -6.01
N ASP A 263 1.15 4.16 -6.14
CA ASP A 263 2.58 4.44 -5.94
C ASP A 263 3.49 3.57 -6.80
N PHE A 264 4.78 3.96 -6.89
CA PHE A 264 5.82 3.21 -7.56
C PHE A 264 7.09 3.19 -6.70
N ALA A 265 7.45 2.03 -6.17
CA ALA A 265 8.68 1.81 -5.43
C ALA A 265 9.61 0.82 -6.15
N TRP A 266 10.90 0.88 -5.85
CA TRP A 266 11.88 -0.08 -6.34
C TRP A 266 13.00 -0.31 -5.34
N PHE A 267 13.57 -1.51 -5.43
CA PHE A 267 14.60 -2.04 -4.52
C PHE A 267 15.74 -2.60 -5.34
N ALA A 268 16.98 -2.30 -4.97
CA ALA A 268 18.15 -2.75 -5.70
C ALA A 268 19.25 -3.26 -4.77
N ASP A 269 19.81 -4.44 -5.12
CA ASP A 269 20.94 -5.02 -4.40
C ASP A 269 21.75 -5.90 -5.36
N THR A 270 23.05 -6.05 -5.09
CA THR A 270 23.95 -6.97 -5.84
C THR A 270 23.86 -8.40 -5.33
N ASP A 271 23.36 -8.61 -4.11
CA ASP A 271 23.37 -9.89 -3.41
C ASP A 271 21.99 -10.57 -3.36
N PHE A 272 20.98 -9.98 -3.99
CA PHE A 272 19.66 -10.60 -4.07
C PHE A 272 19.70 -11.97 -4.74
N VAL A 273 19.19 -12.97 -4.04
CA VAL A 273 18.74 -14.23 -4.62
C VAL A 273 17.35 -14.01 -5.18
N ILE A 274 17.17 -14.31 -6.46
CA ILE A 274 15.87 -14.27 -7.12
C ILE A 274 15.23 -15.64 -7.01
N GLN A 275 13.96 -15.71 -6.59
CA GLN A 275 13.06 -16.82 -6.83
C GLN A 275 11.96 -16.38 -7.79
N TYR A 276 11.53 -17.31 -8.65
CA TYR A 276 10.44 -17.08 -9.60
C TYR A 276 9.61 -18.36 -9.75
N ASP A 277 8.31 -18.18 -9.72
CA ASP A 277 7.31 -19.18 -10.06
C ASP A 277 6.08 -18.48 -10.65
N THR A 278 5.11 -19.26 -11.10
CA THR A 278 3.79 -18.76 -11.45
C THR A 278 2.75 -19.31 -10.50
N THR A 279 1.64 -18.61 -10.34
CA THR A 279 0.51 -19.11 -9.58
C THR A 279 -0.79 -18.84 -10.32
N GLN A 280 -1.67 -19.85 -10.33
CA GLN A 280 -3.04 -19.67 -10.81
C GLN A 280 -3.93 -19.32 -9.64
N ILE A 281 -4.66 -18.21 -9.77
CA ILE A 281 -5.64 -17.75 -8.78
C ILE A 281 -7.05 -18.25 -9.13
N PRO A 282 -8.03 -18.19 -8.20
CA PRO A 282 -9.43 -18.41 -8.53
C PRO A 282 -9.86 -17.54 -9.73
N GLY A 283 -10.61 -18.10 -10.65
CA GLY A 283 -10.93 -17.43 -11.94
C GLY A 283 -10.01 -17.84 -13.09
N GLY A 284 -8.86 -18.49 -12.80
CA GLY A 284 -8.01 -19.10 -13.83
C GLY A 284 -6.85 -18.22 -14.32
N LYS A 285 -6.80 -16.94 -13.92
CA LYS A 285 -5.71 -16.03 -14.26
C LYS A 285 -4.38 -16.56 -13.67
N VAL A 286 -3.32 -16.54 -14.49
CA VAL A 286 -1.97 -16.91 -14.08
C VAL A 286 -1.17 -15.64 -13.81
N ILE A 287 -0.48 -15.60 -12.67
CA ILE A 287 0.28 -14.46 -12.17
C ILE A 287 1.73 -14.86 -12.02
N ASP A 288 2.64 -13.98 -12.44
CA ASP A 288 4.07 -14.11 -12.16
C ASP A 288 4.32 -13.81 -10.67
N ALA A 289 5.11 -14.65 -9.99
CA ALA A 289 5.48 -14.46 -8.59
C ALA A 289 7.01 -14.40 -8.47
N PHE A 290 7.51 -13.38 -7.76
CA PHE A 290 8.93 -13.23 -7.46
C PHE A 290 9.18 -13.05 -5.97
N SER A 291 10.36 -13.52 -5.53
CA SER A 291 10.94 -13.18 -4.23
C SER A 291 12.40 -12.80 -4.40
N TYR A 292 12.79 -11.69 -3.73
CA TYR A 292 14.16 -11.19 -3.69
C TYR A 292 14.62 -11.17 -2.24
N TYR A 293 15.68 -11.97 -1.94
CA TYR A 293 16.12 -12.12 -0.57
C TYR A 293 17.63 -12.34 -0.48
N HIS A 294 18.21 -12.27 0.72
CA HIS A 294 19.63 -12.49 0.96
C HIS A 294 19.90 -13.91 1.44
N ASN A 295 20.88 -14.57 0.81
CA ASN A 295 21.29 -15.92 1.20
C ASN A 295 22.19 -15.90 2.44
N LYS A 296 21.64 -15.53 3.58
CA LYS A 296 22.33 -15.59 4.87
C LYS A 296 22.24 -16.99 5.48
N LYS A 297 23.27 -17.41 6.25
CA LYS A 297 23.25 -18.69 6.95
C LYS A 297 22.05 -18.75 7.90
N GLY A 298 21.22 -19.79 7.75
CA GLY A 298 20.01 -19.97 8.57
C GLY A 298 18.79 -19.18 8.08
N SER A 299 18.88 -18.50 6.93
CA SER A 299 17.74 -17.75 6.36
C SER A 299 16.51 -18.64 6.17
N ILE A 300 15.37 -18.15 6.64
CA ILE A 300 14.05 -18.78 6.47
C ILE A 300 13.39 -18.39 5.14
N TRP A 301 13.98 -17.44 4.40
CA TRP A 301 13.44 -16.89 3.15
C TRP A 301 13.42 -17.86 1.96
N LYS A 302 14.15 -18.97 2.04
CA LYS A 302 14.19 -19.95 0.94
C LYS A 302 12.82 -20.49 0.48
N ASN A 303 11.79 -20.34 1.29
CA ASN A 303 10.42 -20.75 0.98
C ASN A 303 9.48 -19.54 0.71
N SER A 304 9.99 -18.30 0.70
CA SER A 304 9.18 -17.09 0.60
C SER A 304 8.32 -17.05 -0.67
N ILE A 305 8.76 -17.64 -1.77
CA ILE A 305 7.96 -17.74 -3.00
C ILE A 305 6.64 -18.52 -2.80
N ASP A 306 6.62 -19.51 -1.90
CA ASP A 306 5.39 -20.25 -1.59
C ASP A 306 4.45 -19.38 -0.74
N TYR A 307 4.99 -18.59 0.18
CA TYR A 307 4.20 -17.66 1.00
C TYR A 307 3.52 -16.61 0.11
N VAL A 308 4.26 -16.06 -0.88
CA VAL A 308 3.71 -15.16 -1.89
C VAL A 308 2.53 -15.78 -2.64
N LYS A 309 2.71 -17.03 -3.12
CA LYS A 309 1.65 -17.74 -3.86
C LYS A 309 0.44 -18.07 -3.00
N ASP A 310 0.66 -18.46 -1.74
CA ASP A 310 -0.42 -18.80 -0.81
C ASP A 310 -1.19 -17.55 -0.38
N GLY A 311 -0.50 -16.44 -0.11
CA GLY A 311 -1.12 -15.15 0.19
C GLY A 311 -2.04 -14.68 -0.94
N VAL A 312 -1.52 -14.54 -2.16
CA VAL A 312 -2.32 -14.04 -3.28
C VAL A 312 -3.51 -14.94 -3.62
N LYS A 313 -3.39 -16.27 -3.46
CA LYS A 313 -4.52 -17.20 -3.65
C LYS A 313 -5.59 -17.04 -2.59
N SER A 314 -5.18 -16.88 -1.33
CA SER A 314 -6.09 -16.77 -0.19
C SER A 314 -6.92 -15.49 -0.28
N TYR A 315 -6.28 -14.36 -0.48
CA TYR A 315 -6.97 -13.08 -0.64
C TYR A 315 -7.83 -13.04 -1.92
N SER A 316 -7.35 -13.58 -3.04
CA SER A 316 -8.19 -13.72 -4.25
C SER A 316 -9.46 -14.54 -4.01
N ARG A 317 -9.37 -15.57 -3.18
CA ARG A 317 -10.52 -16.42 -2.83
C ARG A 317 -11.53 -15.68 -1.96
N TRP A 318 -11.08 -14.87 -1.00
CA TRP A 318 -11.97 -14.22 -0.03
C TRP A 318 -12.55 -12.91 -0.51
N ILE A 319 -11.75 -12.07 -1.19
CA ILE A 319 -12.09 -10.68 -1.49
C ILE A 319 -12.50 -10.51 -2.96
N GLY A 320 -11.68 -11.00 -3.87
CA GLY A 320 -11.90 -10.84 -5.31
C GLY A 320 -10.62 -11.09 -6.10
N GLU A 321 -10.71 -11.12 -7.43
CA GLU A 321 -9.59 -11.43 -8.28
C GLU A 321 -8.43 -10.43 -8.11
N TYR A 322 -7.21 -10.93 -7.97
CA TYR A 322 -5.99 -10.11 -7.99
C TYR A 322 -5.86 -9.37 -9.32
N GLY A 323 -5.90 -8.04 -9.28
CA GLY A 323 -5.98 -7.20 -10.48
C GLY A 323 -4.72 -7.17 -11.32
N TYR A 324 -3.56 -7.38 -10.70
CA TYR A 324 -2.25 -7.13 -11.32
C TYR A 324 -1.64 -8.37 -11.97
N PRO A 325 -0.64 -8.22 -12.89
CA PRO A 325 -0.01 -9.34 -13.59
C PRO A 325 1.13 -10.01 -12.81
N VAL A 326 1.66 -9.36 -11.77
CA VAL A 326 2.81 -9.82 -10.99
C VAL A 326 2.60 -9.54 -9.51
N VAL A 327 3.10 -10.43 -8.65
CA VAL A 327 3.18 -10.24 -7.20
C VAL A 327 4.61 -10.54 -6.74
N GLN A 328 5.17 -9.65 -5.93
CA GLN A 328 6.58 -9.73 -5.55
C GLN A 328 6.76 -9.44 -4.06
N VAL A 329 7.81 -10.01 -3.48
CA VAL A 329 8.25 -9.72 -2.12
C VAL A 329 9.75 -9.47 -2.10
N VAL A 330 10.20 -8.49 -1.34
CA VAL A 330 11.62 -8.18 -1.15
C VAL A 330 12.00 -8.17 0.33
N GLU A 331 13.09 -8.87 0.67
CA GLU A 331 13.71 -8.79 1.99
C GLU A 331 14.42 -7.45 2.13
N GLY A 332 13.99 -6.63 3.08
CA GLY A 332 14.62 -5.38 3.45
C GLY A 332 15.54 -5.50 4.67
N PRO A 333 16.24 -4.41 5.00
CA PRO A 333 17.00 -4.33 6.24
C PRO A 333 16.06 -4.42 7.45
N LYS A 334 16.59 -4.92 8.58
CA LYS A 334 15.81 -4.98 9.82
C LYS A 334 15.31 -3.60 10.22
N ASN A 335 14.02 -3.50 10.44
CA ASN A 335 13.38 -2.32 11.01
C ASN A 335 12.71 -2.72 12.34
N ASN A 336 13.01 -1.98 13.41
CA ASN A 336 12.41 -2.23 14.74
C ASN A 336 11.04 -1.57 14.91
N SER A 337 10.53 -0.89 13.91
CA SER A 337 9.33 -0.05 13.97
C SER A 337 8.25 -0.48 13.00
N SER A 338 8.60 -1.29 11.99
CA SER A 338 7.66 -1.78 10.96
C SER A 338 8.01 -3.22 10.59
N GLY A 339 7.01 -4.06 10.39
CA GLY A 339 7.15 -5.43 9.88
C GLY A 339 7.36 -5.49 8.38
N GLY A 340 6.80 -4.53 7.66
CA GLY A 340 6.85 -4.44 6.22
C GLY A 340 6.36 -3.10 5.68
N MET A 341 6.13 -3.05 4.38
CA MET A 341 5.49 -1.94 3.67
C MET A 341 4.89 -2.44 2.35
N GLU A 342 3.69 -2.03 2.10
CA GLU A 342 2.73 -2.55 1.14
C GLU A 342 2.81 -1.93 -0.27
N TYR A 343 3.98 -1.65 -0.82
CA TYR A 343 4.04 -1.09 -2.18
C TYR A 343 3.31 -1.95 -3.21
N PRO A 344 2.58 -1.33 -4.15
CA PRO A 344 1.79 -2.07 -5.13
C PRO A 344 2.63 -3.09 -5.90
N MET A 345 2.16 -4.33 -5.97
CA MET A 345 2.79 -5.46 -6.65
C MET A 345 4.18 -5.87 -6.11
N ILE A 346 4.79 -5.13 -5.18
CA ILE A 346 6.07 -5.47 -4.56
C ILE A 346 6.10 -5.03 -3.09
N THR A 347 6.01 -5.97 -2.18
CA THR A 347 6.00 -5.67 -0.75
C THR A 347 7.40 -5.74 -0.16
N LEU A 348 7.73 -4.79 0.72
CA LEU A 348 8.98 -4.77 1.47
C LEU A 348 8.77 -5.45 2.82
N ILE A 349 9.58 -6.45 3.17
CA ILE A 349 9.53 -7.12 4.48
C ILE A 349 10.77 -6.77 5.28
N THR A 350 10.59 -6.24 6.47
CA THR A 350 11.65 -5.68 7.32
C THR A 350 11.82 -6.43 8.65
N SER A 351 11.25 -7.64 8.74
CA SER A 351 11.36 -8.56 9.89
C SER A 351 12.18 -9.80 9.53
N PRO A 352 13.46 -9.68 9.13
CA PRO A 352 14.25 -10.80 8.60
C PRO A 352 14.55 -11.89 9.64
N ASP A 353 14.44 -11.59 10.93
CA ASP A 353 14.71 -12.52 12.04
C ASP A 353 13.44 -13.24 12.54
N ALA A 354 12.29 -13.06 11.87
CA ALA A 354 11.04 -13.73 12.21
C ALA A 354 11.19 -15.27 12.09
N ASN A 355 10.37 -16.01 12.82
CA ASN A 355 10.22 -17.44 12.57
C ASN A 355 9.40 -17.68 11.28
N VAL A 356 9.33 -18.96 10.83
CA VAL A 356 8.65 -19.32 9.58
C VAL A 356 7.19 -18.86 9.53
N GLU A 357 6.43 -19.11 10.61
CA GLU A 357 5.00 -18.75 10.70
C GLU A 357 4.84 -17.22 10.67
N SER A 358 5.69 -16.50 11.41
CA SER A 358 5.66 -15.03 11.44
C SER A 358 6.09 -14.39 10.13
N LEU A 359 7.11 -14.93 9.45
CA LEU A 359 7.51 -14.41 8.14
C LEU A 359 6.40 -14.58 7.12
N ASP A 360 5.75 -15.74 7.08
CA ASP A 360 4.66 -16.02 6.17
C ASP A 360 3.43 -15.12 6.47
N ALA A 361 3.12 -14.92 7.75
CA ALA A 361 2.03 -14.04 8.18
C ALA A 361 2.25 -12.59 7.75
N VAL A 362 3.47 -12.06 7.92
CA VAL A 362 3.81 -10.70 7.47
C VAL A 362 3.77 -10.61 5.94
N ILE A 363 4.33 -11.58 5.21
CA ILE A 363 4.23 -11.61 3.74
C ILE A 363 2.76 -11.63 3.30
N ALA A 364 1.90 -12.42 3.96
CA ALA A 364 0.48 -12.47 3.64
C ALA A 364 -0.23 -11.14 3.94
N HIS A 365 0.12 -10.46 5.04
CA HIS A 365 -0.38 -9.13 5.39
C HIS A 365 -0.01 -8.11 4.31
N GLU A 366 1.27 -7.98 4.00
CA GLU A 366 1.74 -7.01 3.00
C GLU A 366 1.19 -7.30 1.58
N ILE A 367 0.96 -8.57 1.23
CA ILE A 367 0.29 -8.93 -0.02
C ILE A 367 -1.19 -8.53 0.02
N GLY A 368 -1.85 -8.62 1.16
CA GLY A 368 -3.25 -8.25 1.33
C GLY A 368 -3.54 -6.78 1.01
N HIS A 369 -2.57 -5.91 1.25
CA HIS A 369 -2.63 -4.50 0.86
C HIS A 369 -2.68 -4.26 -0.66
N ASN A 370 -2.44 -5.27 -1.50
CA ASN A 370 -2.77 -5.11 -2.92
C ASN A 370 -4.29 -5.00 -3.14
N TRP A 371 -5.13 -5.49 -2.22
CA TRP A 371 -6.57 -5.25 -2.20
C TRP A 371 -6.91 -4.00 -1.38
N PHE A 372 -6.44 -3.93 -0.12
CA PHE A 372 -6.60 -2.79 0.76
C PHE A 372 -5.41 -1.85 0.54
N MET A 373 -5.58 -0.61 0.26
CA MET A 373 -4.64 0.40 -0.20
C MET A 373 -4.45 0.41 -1.74
N SER A 374 -3.94 -0.67 -2.38
CA SER A 374 -3.57 -0.58 -3.80
C SER A 374 -4.77 -0.61 -4.74
N MET A 375 -5.81 -1.44 -4.48
CA MET A 375 -7.04 -1.48 -5.28
C MET A 375 -8.23 -0.79 -4.61
N LEU A 376 -8.27 -0.75 -3.28
CA LEU A 376 -9.25 0.00 -2.49
C LEU A 376 -8.52 1.17 -1.83
N GLY A 377 -8.33 2.27 -2.56
CA GLY A 377 -7.50 3.40 -2.15
C GLY A 377 -8.20 4.32 -1.15
N SER A 378 -8.56 3.83 0.03
CA SER A 378 -9.09 4.64 1.11
C SER A 378 -8.07 5.66 1.63
N ASN A 379 -8.56 6.75 2.22
CA ASN A 379 -7.67 7.74 2.82
C ASN A 379 -7.16 7.27 4.19
N GLU A 380 -5.98 6.68 4.20
CA GLU A 380 -5.39 6.11 5.41
C GLU A 380 -4.98 7.15 6.45
N ARG A 381 -4.80 8.40 6.07
CA ARG A 381 -4.58 9.47 7.04
C ARG A 381 -5.81 9.79 7.86
N ALA A 382 -6.99 9.68 7.26
CA ALA A 382 -8.26 9.94 7.91
C ALA A 382 -8.89 8.67 8.52
N HIS A 383 -8.70 7.53 7.85
CA HIS A 383 -9.44 6.28 8.10
C HIS A 383 -8.52 5.05 8.02
N THR A 384 -7.40 5.03 8.74
CA THR A 384 -6.40 3.94 8.73
C THR A 384 -7.01 2.55 8.89
N TRP A 385 -8.08 2.45 9.66
CA TRP A 385 -8.80 1.20 9.93
C TRP A 385 -9.36 0.53 8.65
N MET A 386 -9.68 1.32 7.61
CA MET A 386 -10.22 0.80 6.36
C MET A 386 -9.20 0.04 5.52
N ASP A 387 -7.92 0.24 5.78
CA ASP A 387 -6.82 -0.49 5.17
C ASP A 387 -6.27 -1.53 6.15
N GLU A 388 -5.51 -1.10 7.12
CA GLU A 388 -4.76 -1.92 8.06
C GLU A 388 -5.63 -2.91 8.85
N GLY A 389 -6.78 -2.44 9.29
CA GLY A 389 -7.65 -3.27 10.11
C GLY A 389 -8.43 -4.31 9.33
N LEU A 390 -8.91 -3.94 8.13
CA LEU A 390 -9.55 -4.91 7.24
C LEU A 390 -8.54 -5.96 6.79
N ASN A 391 -7.32 -5.55 6.48
CA ASN A 391 -6.24 -6.45 6.13
C ASN A 391 -5.85 -7.38 7.28
N THR A 392 -5.75 -6.87 8.52
CA THR A 392 -5.44 -7.67 9.71
C THR A 392 -6.51 -8.74 9.98
N TYR A 393 -7.79 -8.44 9.74
CA TYR A 393 -8.85 -9.46 9.85
C TYR A 393 -8.60 -10.65 8.91
N PHE A 394 -8.20 -10.40 7.66
CA PHE A 394 -7.88 -11.47 6.71
C PHE A 394 -6.53 -12.15 7.01
N GLN A 395 -5.55 -11.42 7.52
CA GLN A 395 -4.31 -12.00 8.03
C GLN A 395 -4.59 -13.01 9.15
N PHE A 396 -5.41 -12.66 10.14
CA PHE A 396 -5.75 -13.58 11.23
C PHE A 396 -6.48 -14.83 10.72
N ARG A 397 -7.34 -14.66 9.72
CA ARG A 397 -7.95 -15.80 9.03
C ARG A 397 -6.91 -16.67 8.34
N TYR A 398 -5.93 -16.08 7.65
CA TYR A 398 -4.82 -16.79 7.00
C TYR A 398 -3.98 -17.59 8.00
N GLU A 399 -3.55 -16.96 9.08
CA GLU A 399 -2.79 -17.60 10.15
C GLU A 399 -3.57 -18.76 10.79
N ALA A 400 -4.85 -18.55 11.04
CA ALA A 400 -5.72 -19.58 11.60
C ALA A 400 -5.93 -20.77 10.64
N GLU A 401 -6.20 -20.52 9.36
CA GLU A 401 -6.40 -21.58 8.37
C GLU A 401 -5.12 -22.40 8.12
N LYS A 402 -3.95 -21.75 8.09
CA LYS A 402 -2.68 -22.39 7.72
C LYS A 402 -1.94 -23.01 8.91
N TYR A 403 -1.86 -22.32 10.02
CA TYR A 403 -0.97 -22.64 11.13
C TYR A 403 -1.66 -22.88 12.47
N ARG A 404 -2.89 -22.39 12.66
CA ARG A 404 -3.49 -22.22 14.01
C ARG A 404 -2.57 -21.38 14.90
N SER A 405 -2.10 -20.24 14.35
CA SER A 405 -1.28 -19.25 15.04
C SER A 405 -1.94 -17.88 14.95
N ASN A 406 -1.43 -16.92 15.72
CA ASN A 406 -1.86 -15.54 15.67
C ASN A 406 -0.68 -14.63 16.05
N SER A 407 -0.39 -13.63 15.22
CA SER A 407 0.74 -12.71 15.39
C SER A 407 0.68 -11.88 16.66
N VAL A 408 -0.51 -11.58 17.19
CA VAL A 408 -0.68 -10.82 18.45
C VAL A 408 -0.17 -11.59 19.65
N PHE A 409 -0.44 -12.90 19.70
CA PHE A 409 -0.09 -13.75 20.85
C PHE A 409 1.20 -14.55 20.62
N GLY A 410 1.60 -14.73 19.36
CA GLY A 410 2.83 -15.40 19.01
C GLY A 410 2.99 -16.79 19.63
N GLU A 411 4.17 -17.06 20.22
CA GLU A 411 4.50 -18.35 20.84
C GLU A 411 3.81 -18.60 22.21
N SER A 412 3.14 -17.60 22.76
CA SER A 412 2.43 -17.72 24.05
C SER A 412 1.12 -18.51 23.96
N LEU A 413 0.68 -18.87 22.75
CA LEU A 413 -0.55 -19.64 22.56
C LEU A 413 -0.39 -21.10 23.06
N PRO A 414 -1.38 -21.61 23.82
CA PRO A 414 -1.42 -23.01 24.25
C PRO A 414 -1.38 -23.99 23.06
N LYS A 415 -0.60 -25.05 23.17
CA LYS A 415 -0.41 -26.05 22.09
C LYS A 415 -1.70 -26.77 21.70
N GLU A 416 -2.64 -26.90 22.63
CA GLU A 416 -3.94 -27.54 22.44
C GLU A 416 -4.77 -26.82 21.38
N LEU A 417 -4.60 -25.50 21.24
CA LEU A 417 -5.31 -24.69 20.24
C LEU A 417 -4.93 -25.08 18.81
N LYS A 418 -3.71 -25.60 18.59
CA LYS A 418 -3.25 -26.04 17.24
C LYS A 418 -4.05 -27.19 16.65
N GLN A 419 -4.83 -27.91 17.47
CA GLN A 419 -5.69 -29.03 17.03
C GLN A 419 -7.15 -28.61 16.74
N MET A 420 -7.50 -27.38 17.04
CA MET A 420 -8.87 -26.88 16.83
C MET A 420 -9.17 -26.64 15.33
N PRO A 421 -10.44 -26.76 14.90
CA PRO A 421 -10.88 -26.17 13.63
C PRO A 421 -10.57 -24.67 13.57
N ALA A 422 -10.28 -24.14 12.37
CA ALA A 422 -9.84 -22.75 12.22
C ALA A 422 -10.83 -21.71 12.75
N ASN A 423 -12.13 -21.93 12.53
CA ASN A 423 -13.19 -21.06 13.03
C ASN A 423 -13.31 -21.05 14.56
N GLU A 424 -13.15 -22.20 15.21
CA GLU A 424 -13.13 -22.30 16.67
C GLU A 424 -11.88 -21.62 17.24
N PHE A 425 -10.71 -21.84 16.60
CA PHE A 425 -9.47 -21.17 16.93
C PHE A 425 -9.63 -19.65 16.88
N LEU A 426 -10.16 -19.09 15.79
CA LEU A 426 -10.43 -17.65 15.64
C LEU A 426 -11.34 -17.12 16.74
N SER A 427 -12.39 -17.86 17.09
CA SER A 427 -13.29 -17.47 18.19
C SER A 427 -12.55 -17.34 19.52
N VAL A 428 -11.64 -18.26 19.83
CA VAL A 428 -10.82 -18.19 21.06
C VAL A 428 -9.89 -16.97 21.00
N ILE A 429 -9.25 -16.72 19.87
CA ILE A 429 -8.33 -15.58 19.67
C ILE A 429 -9.07 -14.25 19.87
N TYR A 430 -10.18 -14.03 19.16
CA TYR A 430 -10.93 -12.79 19.26
C TYR A 430 -11.52 -12.57 20.67
N ASN A 431 -11.97 -13.62 21.36
CA ASN A 431 -12.36 -13.52 22.76
C ASN A 431 -11.20 -13.13 23.69
N ALA A 432 -9.99 -13.61 23.40
CA ALA A 432 -8.80 -13.22 24.17
C ALA A 432 -8.41 -11.76 23.89
N ILE A 433 -8.46 -11.31 22.64
CA ILE A 433 -8.23 -9.92 22.22
C ILE A 433 -9.19 -8.99 22.95
N ASP A 434 -10.49 -9.27 22.88
CA ASP A 434 -11.51 -8.45 23.53
C ASP A 434 -11.32 -8.31 25.05
N LYS A 435 -10.92 -9.39 25.73
CA LYS A 435 -10.74 -9.39 27.18
C LYS A 435 -9.43 -8.79 27.66
N SER A 436 -8.35 -8.90 26.87
CA SER A 436 -7.00 -8.67 27.36
C SER A 436 -6.39 -7.34 26.92
N LEU A 437 -6.83 -6.75 25.79
CA LEU A 437 -6.15 -5.60 25.22
C LEU A 437 -6.79 -4.27 25.66
N PRO A 438 -5.98 -3.24 25.97
CA PRO A 438 -6.44 -1.95 26.44
C PRO A 438 -6.87 -1.03 25.29
N MET A 439 -8.01 -1.29 24.70
CA MET A 439 -8.54 -0.51 23.56
C MET A 439 -9.18 0.78 24.05
N GLN A 440 -8.49 1.92 23.96
CA GLN A 440 -8.97 3.20 24.47
C GLN A 440 -9.53 4.11 23.37
N SER A 441 -8.78 4.34 22.31
CA SER A 441 -9.19 5.24 21.23
C SER A 441 -10.31 4.69 20.36
N ALA A 442 -11.05 5.58 19.71
CA ALA A 442 -11.96 5.22 18.62
C ALA A 442 -11.14 4.76 17.40
N MET A 443 -11.76 3.92 16.53
CA MET A 443 -11.11 3.44 15.32
C MET A 443 -11.03 4.53 14.24
N ASP A 444 -12.12 5.28 14.06
CA ASP A 444 -12.29 6.28 13.01
C ASP A 444 -11.85 7.66 13.48
N ILE A 445 -10.55 7.81 13.70
CA ILE A 445 -9.88 9.09 13.97
C ILE A 445 -8.66 9.22 13.05
N PRO A 446 -8.26 10.45 12.67
CA PRO A 446 -7.04 10.68 11.91
C PRO A 446 -5.80 10.06 12.56
N ALA A 447 -4.91 9.51 11.74
CA ALA A 447 -3.74 8.77 12.21
C ALA A 447 -2.82 9.58 13.15
N ASP A 448 -2.70 10.88 12.93
CA ASP A 448 -1.90 11.80 13.74
C ASP A 448 -2.58 12.22 15.07
N GLN A 449 -3.82 11.80 15.31
CA GLN A 449 -4.55 12.04 16.56
C GLN A 449 -4.43 10.89 17.58
N PHE A 450 -3.82 9.77 17.20
CA PHE A 450 -3.52 8.72 18.17
C PHE A 450 -2.45 9.20 19.18
N PRO A 451 -2.57 8.83 20.45
CA PRO A 451 -1.65 9.29 21.49
C PRO A 451 -0.18 8.86 21.28
N ASN A 452 0.03 7.71 20.67
CA ASN A 452 1.33 7.11 20.37
C ASN A 452 1.19 5.95 19.38
N SER A 453 2.34 5.46 18.88
CA SER A 453 2.41 4.37 17.91
C SER A 453 1.89 3.01 18.42
N GLU A 454 1.94 2.76 19.73
CA GLU A 454 1.39 1.52 20.31
C GLU A 454 -0.15 1.51 20.24
N GLU A 455 -0.78 2.62 20.63
CA GLU A 455 -2.24 2.78 20.54
C GLU A 455 -2.71 2.79 19.08
N TYR A 456 -1.98 3.49 18.20
CA TYR A 456 -2.22 3.47 16.76
C TYR A 456 -2.26 2.04 16.22
N GLY A 457 -1.20 1.25 16.46
CA GLY A 457 -1.13 -0.14 15.99
C GLY A 457 -2.23 -1.02 16.60
N LEU A 458 -2.50 -0.90 17.90
CA LEU A 458 -3.55 -1.70 18.54
C LEU A 458 -4.94 -1.40 17.98
N ILE A 459 -5.26 -0.13 17.75
CA ILE A 459 -6.61 0.28 17.35
C ILE A 459 -6.83 0.10 15.86
N SER A 460 -5.92 0.62 15.03
CA SER A 460 -6.07 0.56 13.58
C SER A 460 -6.08 -0.88 13.05
N TYR A 461 -5.27 -1.76 13.64
CA TYR A 461 -5.12 -3.16 13.22
C TYR A 461 -6.06 -4.09 14.01
N VAL A 462 -5.83 -4.23 15.32
CA VAL A 462 -6.40 -5.33 16.11
C VAL A 462 -7.83 -5.06 16.54
N LYS A 463 -8.15 -3.84 17.00
CA LYS A 463 -9.53 -3.46 17.35
C LYS A 463 -10.45 -3.54 16.13
N THR A 464 -9.94 -3.12 14.97
CA THR A 464 -10.70 -3.20 13.73
C THR A 464 -10.91 -4.65 13.28
N ALA A 465 -9.89 -5.50 13.37
CA ALA A 465 -10.07 -6.93 13.09
C ALA A 465 -11.12 -7.57 14.01
N LEU A 466 -11.15 -7.19 15.29
CA LEU A 466 -12.22 -7.61 16.22
C LEU A 466 -13.58 -7.07 15.77
N TRP A 467 -13.69 -5.80 15.35
CA TRP A 467 -14.93 -5.22 14.84
C TRP A 467 -15.46 -6.00 13.63
N MET A 468 -14.60 -6.33 12.67
CA MET A 468 -14.95 -7.17 11.51
C MET A 468 -15.44 -8.56 11.93
N TYR A 469 -14.77 -9.19 12.89
CA TYR A 469 -15.18 -10.50 13.43
C TYR A 469 -16.54 -10.44 14.14
N LEU A 470 -16.82 -9.37 14.88
CA LEU A 470 -18.13 -9.17 15.52
C LEU A 470 -19.23 -8.99 14.48
N LEU A 471 -18.94 -8.26 13.37
CA LEU A 471 -19.88 -8.14 12.25
C LEU A 471 -20.13 -9.51 11.61
N GLU A 472 -19.08 -10.27 11.31
CA GLU A 472 -19.21 -11.62 10.76
C GLU A 472 -20.04 -12.52 11.69
N SER A 473 -19.81 -12.46 13.01
CA SER A 473 -20.56 -13.23 14.01
C SER A 473 -22.05 -12.88 14.02
N ALA A 474 -22.37 -11.61 13.75
CA ALA A 474 -23.76 -11.12 13.72
C ALA A 474 -24.51 -11.49 12.43
N VAL A 475 -23.83 -11.46 11.27
CA VAL A 475 -24.48 -11.65 9.97
C VAL A 475 -24.25 -13.02 9.35
N GLY A 476 -23.23 -13.75 9.80
CA GLY A 476 -22.76 -15.04 9.29
C GLY A 476 -21.69 -14.92 8.22
N GLY A 477 -20.76 -15.89 8.16
CA GLY A 477 -19.59 -15.85 7.29
C GLY A 477 -19.89 -15.71 5.80
N GLU A 478 -20.91 -16.40 5.29
CA GLU A 478 -21.30 -16.31 3.87
C GLU A 478 -21.73 -14.89 3.48
N LYS A 479 -22.53 -14.23 4.33
CA LYS A 479 -22.97 -12.85 4.10
C LYS A 479 -21.81 -11.87 4.22
N MET A 480 -20.89 -12.13 5.17
CA MET A 480 -19.70 -11.32 5.32
C MET A 480 -18.80 -11.38 4.10
N GLU A 481 -18.54 -12.57 3.54
CA GLU A 481 -17.77 -12.71 2.30
C GLU A 481 -18.47 -12.02 1.11
N LEU A 482 -19.80 -12.12 1.02
CA LEU A 482 -20.58 -11.43 -0.01
C LEU A 482 -20.44 -9.90 0.12
N ALA A 483 -20.51 -9.37 1.34
CA ALA A 483 -20.37 -7.95 1.61
C ALA A 483 -18.98 -7.41 1.21
N VAL A 484 -17.92 -8.11 1.59
CA VAL A 484 -16.54 -7.73 1.23
C VAL A 484 -16.33 -7.78 -0.27
N ARG A 485 -16.82 -8.81 -0.95
CA ARG A 485 -16.74 -8.92 -2.43
C ARG A 485 -17.50 -7.81 -3.13
N ASN A 486 -18.72 -7.48 -2.67
CA ASN A 486 -19.51 -6.37 -3.22
C ASN A 486 -18.81 -5.03 -3.05
N TYR A 487 -18.23 -4.79 -1.86
CA TYR A 487 -17.43 -3.59 -1.59
C TYR A 487 -16.24 -3.49 -2.54
N PHE A 488 -15.46 -4.57 -2.67
CA PHE A 488 -14.31 -4.61 -3.58
C PHE A 488 -14.71 -4.37 -5.04
N GLU A 489 -15.72 -5.05 -5.56
CA GLU A 489 -16.15 -4.89 -6.97
C GLU A 489 -16.67 -3.49 -7.29
N LYS A 490 -17.31 -2.83 -6.33
CA LYS A 490 -17.81 -1.46 -6.51
C LYS A 490 -16.72 -0.39 -6.44
N TRP A 491 -15.75 -0.63 -5.57
CA TRP A 491 -14.79 0.41 -5.19
C TRP A 491 -13.33 0.13 -5.60
N LYS A 492 -13.06 -0.98 -6.26
CA LYS A 492 -11.72 -1.24 -6.80
C LYS A 492 -11.27 -0.12 -7.74
N ASN A 493 -10.01 0.31 -7.57
CA ASN A 493 -9.35 1.44 -8.25
C ASN A 493 -10.06 2.79 -8.02
N LYS A 494 -10.67 2.96 -6.86
CA LYS A 494 -11.32 4.20 -6.41
C LYS A 494 -10.92 4.51 -4.97
N HIS A 495 -11.37 5.67 -4.47
CA HIS A 495 -11.13 6.17 -3.13
C HIS A 495 -12.40 6.07 -2.27
N PRO A 496 -12.72 4.89 -1.69
CA PRO A 496 -13.90 4.73 -0.86
C PRO A 496 -13.76 5.43 0.48
N GLN A 497 -14.88 5.95 0.98
CA GLN A 497 -15.04 6.48 2.33
C GLN A 497 -15.74 5.45 3.24
N PRO A 498 -15.74 5.61 4.57
CA PRO A 498 -16.49 4.72 5.49
C PRO A 498 -17.95 4.52 5.11
N SER A 499 -18.64 5.60 4.67
CA SER A 499 -20.04 5.54 4.21
C SER A 499 -20.24 4.69 2.95
N ASP A 500 -19.23 4.64 2.08
CA ASP A 500 -19.27 3.86 0.84
C ASP A 500 -19.15 2.37 1.13
N MET A 501 -18.28 2.03 2.10
CA MET A 501 -18.17 0.65 2.61
C MET A 501 -19.46 0.22 3.29
N GLU A 502 -20.04 1.06 4.17
CA GLU A 502 -21.32 0.81 4.83
C GLU A 502 -22.41 0.52 3.81
N ALA A 503 -22.59 1.41 2.83
CA ALA A 503 -23.60 1.25 1.78
C ALA A 503 -23.40 -0.03 0.95
N ALA A 504 -22.16 -0.38 0.59
CA ALA A 504 -21.86 -1.60 -0.15
C ALA A 504 -22.13 -2.86 0.67
N PHE A 505 -21.84 -2.84 1.97
CA PHE A 505 -22.13 -3.96 2.88
C PHE A 505 -23.63 -4.13 3.09
N GLU A 506 -24.37 -3.04 3.37
CA GLU A 506 -25.83 -3.05 3.53
C GLU A 506 -26.54 -3.61 2.32
N GLU A 507 -26.11 -3.20 1.12
CA GLU A 507 -26.69 -3.69 -0.14
C GLU A 507 -26.50 -5.20 -0.29
N ALA A 508 -25.30 -5.71 0.02
CA ALA A 508 -25.00 -7.13 -0.11
C ALA A 508 -25.71 -7.99 0.94
N ILE A 509 -25.79 -7.51 2.19
CA ILE A 509 -26.32 -8.26 3.33
C ILE A 509 -27.86 -8.13 3.41
N GLY A 510 -28.40 -7.01 2.93
CA GLY A 510 -29.83 -6.71 2.98
C GLY A 510 -30.34 -6.23 4.34
N VAL A 511 -29.46 -5.73 5.21
CA VAL A 511 -29.81 -5.16 6.53
C VAL A 511 -29.05 -3.85 6.77
N LYS A 512 -29.62 -2.98 7.60
CA LYS A 512 -28.98 -1.73 8.02
C LYS A 512 -27.85 -1.97 9.03
N LEU A 513 -26.71 -1.32 8.80
CA LEU A 513 -25.51 -1.45 9.60
C LEU A 513 -25.09 -0.15 10.32
N ASP A 514 -25.92 0.91 10.23
CA ASP A 514 -25.64 2.22 10.84
C ASP A 514 -25.22 2.14 12.32
N LYS A 515 -25.86 1.27 13.12
CA LYS A 515 -25.48 1.05 14.52
C LYS A 515 -24.12 0.37 14.66
N PHE A 516 -23.78 -0.49 13.72
CA PHE A 516 -22.50 -1.21 13.73
C PHE A 516 -21.36 -0.30 13.29
N PHE A 517 -21.57 0.48 12.23
CA PHE A 517 -20.59 1.49 11.79
C PHE A 517 -20.43 2.64 12.80
N ALA A 518 -21.47 2.98 13.58
CA ALA A 518 -21.33 3.94 14.68
C ALA A 518 -20.32 3.50 15.75
N LEU A 519 -20.06 2.20 15.90
CA LEU A 519 -19.03 1.68 16.82
C LEU A 519 -17.60 2.09 16.42
N THR A 520 -17.34 2.40 15.14
CA THR A 520 -16.02 2.85 14.70
C THR A 520 -15.60 4.16 15.36
N LYS A 521 -16.56 4.99 15.75
CA LYS A 521 -16.37 6.29 16.43
C LYS A 521 -16.43 6.18 17.96
N LYS A 522 -16.63 4.97 18.49
CA LYS A 522 -16.74 4.76 19.94
C LYS A 522 -15.36 4.53 20.56
N GLU A 523 -15.07 5.27 21.62
CA GLU A 523 -13.91 5.02 22.47
C GLU A 523 -14.15 3.78 23.37
N GLY A 524 -13.06 3.17 23.82
CA GLY A 524 -13.13 2.00 24.67
C GLY A 524 -13.48 0.72 23.92
N ARG A 525 -13.96 -0.28 24.66
CA ARG A 525 -14.38 -1.57 24.11
C ARG A 525 -15.75 -1.49 23.45
N PHE A 526 -16.05 -2.46 22.60
CA PHE A 526 -17.39 -2.65 22.05
C PHE A 526 -18.30 -3.28 23.13
N GLU A 527 -19.29 -2.54 23.59
CA GLU A 527 -20.34 -2.99 24.52
C GLU A 527 -21.71 -3.04 23.82
#